data_c4195e868997bb403b08f6206d705f57
#
_entry.id   c4195e868997bb403b08f6206d705f57
#
_cell.length_a   1.000
_cell.length_b   1.000
_cell.length_c   1.000
_cell.angle_alpha   90.00
_cell.angle_beta   90.00
_cell.angle_gamma   90.00
#
_symmetry.space_group_name_H-M   'P 1'
#
loop_
_entity.id
_entity.type
_entity.pdbx_description
1 polymer ?
#
loop_
_entity_poly.entity_id
_entity_poly.type
_entity_poly.pdbx_seq_one_letter_code
_entity_poly.pdbx_strand_id
1 'polypeptide(L)'
;FYFSSEYSNLAAECTNVTGLSCNPDESAVFSGGSADVEGLEFNGSWVFDGDGVSYPVSIAYTSTDATFNNSSESDYFGVVAAGDDLPYIPSSAMSLVAGFVSDSGLSGNMRLIDIGSSCSIAACGTYNKIHAHTIFDLNLRKALNDAMDLYVIVENVTDDEDIISRAPSEGARSQKPRTLKVGFSYKF
;
A
#
# COMPACT_ATOMS: atom_id res chain seq x y z
N PHE A 1 -4.74 -18.46 -2.99
CA PHE A 1 -6.10 -18.11 -2.58
C PHE A 1 -6.72 -17.21 -3.64
N TYR A 2 -7.94 -17.53 -4.07
CA TYR A 2 -8.77 -16.68 -4.94
C TYR A 2 -9.91 -16.11 -4.11
N PHE A 3 -10.24 -14.85 -4.31
CA PHE A 3 -11.39 -14.19 -3.69
C PHE A 3 -12.24 -13.52 -4.77
N SER A 4 -13.55 -13.43 -4.50
CA SER A 4 -14.51 -12.69 -5.31
C SER A 4 -15.59 -12.16 -4.37
N SER A 5 -15.90 -10.88 -4.51
CA SER A 5 -16.89 -10.18 -3.70
C SER A 5 -17.73 -9.24 -4.58
N GLU A 6 -19.04 -9.30 -4.42
CA GLU A 6 -19.99 -8.40 -5.06
C GLU A 6 -20.53 -7.39 -4.04
N TYR A 7 -20.44 -6.14 -4.36
CA TYR A 7 -20.99 -5.04 -3.56
C TYR A 7 -22.21 -4.45 -4.28
N SER A 8 -23.39 -4.68 -3.73
CA SER A 8 -24.65 -4.20 -4.33
C SER A 8 -24.98 -2.75 -3.99
N ASN A 9 -24.30 -2.16 -3.00
CA ASN A 9 -24.51 -0.78 -2.56
C ASN A 9 -23.26 -0.24 -1.89
N LEU A 10 -22.44 0.47 -2.65
CA LEU A 10 -21.26 1.17 -2.11
C LEU A 10 -21.73 2.40 -1.37
N ALA A 11 -21.59 2.42 -0.06
CA ALA A 11 -21.93 3.56 0.76
C ALA A 11 -20.74 4.54 0.83
N ALA A 12 -20.99 5.81 0.58
CA ALA A 12 -20.01 6.87 0.75
C ALA A 12 -20.58 7.97 1.65
N GLU A 13 -19.74 8.51 2.53
CA GLU A 13 -20.10 9.59 3.44
C GLU A 13 -19.87 10.94 2.78
N CYS A 14 -20.83 11.86 2.95
CA CYS A 14 -20.70 13.23 2.51
C CYS A 14 -19.76 14.00 3.43
N THR A 15 -18.69 14.54 2.88
CA THR A 15 -17.72 15.36 3.61
C THR A 15 -17.49 16.67 2.85
N ASN A 16 -16.84 17.64 3.48
CA ASN A 16 -16.45 18.92 2.85
C ASN A 16 -15.57 18.77 1.59
N VAL A 17 -15.13 17.56 1.30
CA VAL A 17 -14.19 17.23 0.20
C VAL A 17 -14.87 16.45 -0.91
N THR A 18 -16.09 15.93 -0.68
CA THR A 18 -16.74 14.98 -1.59
C THR A 18 -17.58 15.62 -2.67
N GLY A 19 -17.83 16.93 -2.67
CA GLY A 19 -18.48 17.56 -3.78
C GLY A 19 -19.67 18.47 -3.43
N LEU A 20 -20.29 19.04 -4.46
CA LEU A 20 -21.20 20.17 -4.36
C LEU A 20 -22.67 19.80 -4.12
N SER A 21 -23.08 18.55 -4.30
CA SER A 21 -24.49 18.15 -4.20
C SER A 21 -24.84 17.45 -2.89
N CYS A 22 -23.89 17.17 -2.03
CA CYS A 22 -24.16 16.68 -0.69
C CYS A 22 -23.88 17.75 0.39
N ASN A 23 -24.72 17.76 1.42
CA ASN A 23 -24.55 18.67 2.56
C ASN A 23 -23.79 17.96 3.68
N PRO A 24 -22.52 18.34 3.97
CA PRO A 24 -21.72 17.69 5.00
C PRO A 24 -22.28 17.87 6.42
N ASP A 25 -23.13 18.89 6.63
CA ASP A 25 -23.76 19.14 7.93
C ASP A 25 -24.89 18.15 8.26
N GLU A 26 -25.36 17.40 7.27
CA GLU A 26 -26.46 16.44 7.42
C GLU A 26 -25.99 14.99 7.60
N SER A 27 -24.69 14.72 7.68
CA SER A 27 -24.11 13.36 7.80
C SER A 27 -24.73 12.36 6.81
N ALA A 28 -24.99 12.82 5.60
CA ALA A 28 -25.66 12.03 4.60
C ALA A 28 -24.74 10.93 4.06
N VAL A 29 -25.25 9.71 4.04
CA VAL A 29 -24.64 8.58 3.36
C VAL A 29 -25.40 8.39 2.04
N PHE A 30 -24.69 8.32 0.95
CA PHE A 30 -25.29 8.10 -0.37
C PHE A 30 -24.77 6.81 -1.01
N SER A 31 -25.56 6.27 -1.95
CA SER A 31 -25.16 5.08 -2.70
C SER A 31 -24.24 5.46 -3.85
N GLY A 32 -23.06 4.91 -3.86
CA GLY A 32 -22.05 5.06 -4.94
C GLY A 32 -22.18 4.03 -6.05
N GLY A 33 -23.22 3.18 -6.05
CA GLY A 33 -23.42 2.14 -7.04
C GLY A 33 -23.09 0.73 -6.56
N SER A 34 -22.86 -0.17 -7.50
CA SER A 34 -22.42 -1.55 -7.26
C SER A 34 -21.07 -1.83 -7.92
N ALA A 35 -20.32 -2.76 -7.36
CA ALA A 35 -19.01 -3.13 -7.86
C ALA A 35 -18.68 -4.59 -7.58
N ASP A 36 -17.85 -5.17 -8.44
CA ASP A 36 -17.21 -6.46 -8.24
C ASP A 36 -15.74 -6.27 -7.91
N VAL A 37 -15.27 -7.06 -6.97
CA VAL A 37 -13.86 -7.11 -6.58
C VAL A 37 -13.43 -8.57 -6.57
N GLU A 38 -12.47 -8.91 -7.41
CA GLU A 38 -11.91 -10.24 -7.45
C GLU A 38 -10.38 -10.21 -7.52
N GLY A 39 -9.76 -11.31 -7.16
CA GLY A 39 -8.32 -11.37 -7.24
C GLY A 39 -7.69 -12.66 -6.74
N LEU A 40 -6.37 -12.67 -6.80
CA LEU A 40 -5.52 -13.74 -6.35
C LEU A 40 -4.58 -13.25 -5.26
N GLU A 41 -4.44 -14.05 -4.22
CA GLU A 41 -3.46 -13.80 -3.16
C GLU A 41 -2.49 -14.97 -3.05
N PHE A 42 -1.23 -14.64 -2.90
CA PHE A 42 -0.16 -15.58 -2.61
C PHE A 42 0.66 -15.11 -1.42
N ASN A 43 0.86 -15.98 -0.45
CA ASN A 43 1.73 -15.75 0.70
C ASN A 43 2.67 -16.93 0.88
N GLY A 44 3.94 -16.64 1.11
CA GLY A 44 4.94 -17.65 1.36
C GLY A 44 6.04 -17.15 2.29
N SER A 45 6.58 -18.06 3.11
CA SER A 45 7.72 -17.77 3.96
C SER A 45 8.62 -19.00 4.06
N TRP A 46 9.92 -18.78 4.04
CA TRP A 46 10.95 -19.80 4.13
C TRP A 46 12.08 -19.31 5.02
N VAL A 47 12.78 -20.24 5.65
CA VAL A 47 14.04 -19.98 6.34
C VAL A 47 15.07 -20.95 5.77
N PHE A 48 16.18 -20.42 5.31
CA PHE A 48 17.32 -21.19 4.84
C PHE A 48 18.40 -21.10 5.91
N ASP A 49 18.84 -22.24 6.44
CA ASP A 49 19.86 -22.30 7.47
C ASP A 49 21.25 -22.52 6.86
N GLY A 50 22.22 -21.70 7.30
CA GLY A 50 23.63 -21.82 7.02
C GLY A 50 24.42 -22.03 8.30
N ASP A 51 25.74 -22.10 8.20
CA ASP A 51 26.63 -22.26 9.35
C ASP A 51 26.70 -20.94 10.14
N GLY A 52 26.02 -20.89 11.30
CA GLY A 52 25.93 -19.73 12.18
C GLY A 52 25.11 -18.55 11.64
N VAL A 53 24.35 -18.76 10.56
CA VAL A 53 23.48 -17.73 9.96
C VAL A 53 22.21 -18.36 9.40
N SER A 54 21.05 -17.80 9.68
CA SER A 54 19.78 -18.13 9.01
C SER A 54 19.33 -16.99 8.10
N TYR A 55 18.65 -17.34 7.01
CA TYR A 55 18.15 -16.41 5.99
C TYR A 55 16.64 -16.52 5.84
N PRO A 56 15.87 -15.76 6.63
CA PRO A 56 14.42 -15.68 6.47
C PRO A 56 14.05 -14.91 5.20
N VAL A 57 13.12 -15.47 4.43
CA VAL A 57 12.54 -14.85 3.24
C VAL A 57 11.03 -14.96 3.33
N SER A 58 10.31 -13.88 3.06
CA SER A 58 8.86 -13.89 2.95
C SER A 58 8.41 -13.07 1.74
N ILE A 59 7.35 -13.54 1.11
CA ILE A 59 6.68 -12.86 0.00
C ILE A 59 5.18 -12.85 0.24
N ALA A 60 4.55 -11.72 -0.02
CA ALA A 60 3.10 -11.57 -0.15
C ALA A 60 2.82 -10.89 -1.48
N TYR A 61 1.87 -11.40 -2.23
CA TYR A 61 1.43 -10.85 -3.51
C TYR A 61 -0.08 -10.91 -3.61
N THR A 62 -0.68 -9.82 -4.07
CA THR A 62 -2.10 -9.73 -4.39
C THR A 62 -2.25 -9.14 -5.79
N SER A 63 -3.07 -9.76 -6.61
CA SER A 63 -3.59 -9.17 -7.84
C SER A 63 -5.07 -8.91 -7.64
N THR A 64 -5.54 -7.71 -7.96
CA THR A 64 -6.91 -7.28 -7.75
C THR A 64 -7.48 -6.71 -9.04
N ASP A 65 -8.68 -7.16 -9.40
CA ASP A 65 -9.56 -6.54 -10.37
C ASP A 65 -10.78 -6.02 -9.62
N ALA A 66 -11.06 -4.73 -9.73
CA ALA A 66 -12.13 -4.07 -8.98
C ALA A 66 -12.82 -3.05 -9.87
N THR A 67 -14.03 -3.36 -10.31
CA THR A 67 -14.75 -2.59 -11.31
C THR A 67 -16.20 -2.28 -10.91
N PHE A 68 -16.71 -1.15 -11.38
CA PHE A 68 -18.10 -0.79 -11.20
C PHE A 68 -19.01 -1.60 -12.15
N ASN A 69 -20.14 -2.09 -11.64
CA ASN A 69 -21.10 -2.90 -12.42
C ASN A 69 -22.11 -2.06 -13.17
N ASN A 70 -22.33 -0.81 -12.76
CA ASN A 70 -23.33 0.07 -13.35
C ASN A 70 -22.79 1.49 -13.52
N SER A 71 -23.31 2.17 -14.54
CA SER A 71 -23.03 3.58 -14.73
C SER A 71 -23.84 4.41 -13.74
N SER A 72 -23.18 5.38 -13.12
CA SER A 72 -23.78 6.30 -12.16
C SER A 72 -23.04 7.64 -12.18
N GLU A 73 -23.67 8.65 -11.63
CA GLU A 73 -23.03 9.92 -11.33
C GLU A 73 -23.02 10.09 -9.81
N SER A 74 -21.85 10.28 -9.26
CA SER A 74 -21.65 10.37 -7.83
C SER A 74 -20.70 11.52 -7.54
N ASP A 75 -21.01 12.32 -6.53
CA ASP A 75 -20.14 13.41 -6.12
C ASP A 75 -18.80 12.92 -5.56
N TYR A 76 -18.75 11.68 -5.10
CA TYR A 76 -17.53 11.06 -4.55
C TYR A 76 -16.68 10.43 -5.63
N PHE A 77 -17.27 9.64 -6.53
CA PHE A 77 -16.53 8.90 -7.57
C PHE A 77 -16.49 9.65 -8.91
N GLY A 78 -17.25 10.72 -9.07
CA GLY A 78 -17.45 11.42 -10.32
C GLY A 78 -18.43 10.71 -11.25
N VAL A 79 -18.27 10.91 -12.55
CA VAL A 79 -19.01 10.17 -13.58
C VAL A 79 -18.40 8.79 -13.71
N VAL A 80 -19.21 7.78 -13.41
CA VAL A 80 -18.83 6.36 -13.41
C VAL A 80 -19.50 5.69 -14.61
N ALA A 81 -18.74 4.96 -15.40
CA ALA A 81 -19.26 4.03 -16.38
C ALA A 81 -19.13 2.59 -15.88
N ALA A 82 -20.04 1.71 -16.30
CA ALA A 82 -19.89 0.28 -16.03
C ALA A 82 -18.58 -0.22 -16.65
N GLY A 83 -17.77 -0.91 -15.84
CA GLY A 83 -16.43 -1.38 -16.21
C GLY A 83 -15.29 -0.41 -15.86
N ASP A 84 -15.58 0.78 -15.31
CA ASP A 84 -14.53 1.64 -14.77
C ASP A 84 -13.92 1.03 -13.50
N ASP A 85 -12.63 1.24 -13.30
CA ASP A 85 -11.92 0.78 -12.11
C ASP A 85 -12.38 1.50 -10.85
N LEU A 86 -12.46 0.80 -9.72
CA LEU A 86 -12.66 1.42 -8.41
C LEU A 86 -11.44 2.29 -8.06
N PRO A 87 -11.66 3.55 -7.64
CA PRO A 87 -10.58 4.44 -7.25
C PRO A 87 -9.73 3.89 -6.11
N TYR A 88 -8.43 4.18 -6.15
CA TYR A 88 -7.44 3.82 -5.13
C TYR A 88 -7.23 2.33 -4.90
N ILE A 89 -7.73 1.47 -5.76
CA ILE A 89 -7.44 0.04 -5.72
C ILE A 89 -6.34 -0.25 -6.75
N PRO A 90 -5.12 -0.60 -6.33
CA PRO A 90 -4.06 -0.96 -7.25
C PRO A 90 -4.32 -2.34 -7.87
N SER A 91 -3.96 -2.50 -9.14
CA SER A 91 -4.09 -3.77 -9.85
C SER A 91 -3.22 -4.89 -9.27
N SER A 92 -2.19 -4.55 -8.53
CA SER A 92 -1.33 -5.49 -7.82
C SER A 92 -0.64 -4.84 -6.63
N ALA A 93 -0.31 -5.66 -5.64
CA ALA A 93 0.57 -5.28 -4.53
C ALA A 93 1.49 -6.46 -4.20
N MET A 94 2.77 -6.18 -4.04
CA MET A 94 3.76 -7.18 -3.64
C MET A 94 4.60 -6.65 -2.47
N SER A 95 4.90 -7.53 -1.52
CA SER A 95 5.90 -7.28 -0.47
C SER A 95 6.86 -8.46 -0.43
N LEU A 96 8.14 -8.19 -0.60
CA LEU A 96 9.23 -9.15 -0.46
C LEU A 96 10.13 -8.70 0.68
N VAL A 97 10.35 -9.58 1.64
CA VAL A 97 11.33 -9.37 2.72
C VAL A 97 12.36 -10.49 2.66
N ALA A 98 13.62 -10.12 2.59
CA ALA A 98 14.74 -11.05 2.68
C ALA A 98 15.70 -10.57 3.77
N GLY A 99 16.12 -11.46 4.64
CA GLY A 99 16.94 -11.09 5.79
C GLY A 99 18.02 -12.12 6.12
N PHE A 100 18.79 -11.80 7.14
CA PHE A 100 19.72 -12.72 7.77
C PHE A 100 19.74 -12.50 9.29
N VAL A 101 19.99 -13.57 10.02
CA VAL A 101 20.18 -13.57 11.46
C VAL A 101 21.39 -14.42 11.76
N SER A 102 22.45 -13.80 12.31
CA SER A 102 23.71 -14.47 12.64
C SER A 102 23.83 -14.71 14.13
N ASP A 103 24.44 -15.83 14.52
CA ASP A 103 24.79 -16.17 15.89
C ASP A 103 25.73 -15.13 16.54
N SER A 104 26.42 -14.34 15.73
CA SER A 104 27.23 -13.21 16.21
C SER A 104 26.40 -12.05 16.75
N GLY A 105 25.05 -12.11 16.70
CA GLY A 105 24.14 -11.05 17.08
C GLY A 105 23.98 -9.94 16.03
N LEU A 106 24.49 -10.13 14.80
CA LEU A 106 24.20 -9.27 13.67
C LEU A 106 22.99 -9.80 12.91
N SER A 107 22.01 -8.95 12.66
CA SER A 107 20.85 -9.28 11.84
C SER A 107 20.49 -8.12 10.92
N GLY A 108 19.81 -8.40 9.84
CA GLY A 108 19.33 -7.37 8.95
C GLY A 108 18.30 -7.92 7.98
N ASN A 109 17.56 -7.02 7.38
CA ASN A 109 16.65 -7.35 6.30
C ASN A 109 16.55 -6.22 5.28
N MET A 110 16.18 -6.58 4.07
CA MET A 110 15.71 -5.70 3.03
C MET A 110 14.23 -5.97 2.80
N ARG A 111 13.47 -4.92 2.56
CA ARG A 111 12.06 -4.98 2.21
C ARG A 111 11.84 -4.24 0.89
N LEU A 112 11.21 -4.90 -0.04
CA LEU A 112 10.74 -4.33 -1.28
C LEU A 112 9.21 -4.38 -1.28
N ILE A 113 8.57 -3.24 -1.50
CA ILE A 113 7.13 -3.11 -1.70
C ILE A 113 6.94 -2.58 -3.10
N ASP A 114 6.17 -3.29 -3.91
CA ASP A 114 5.79 -2.88 -5.26
C ASP A 114 4.28 -2.74 -5.32
N ILE A 115 3.80 -1.58 -5.76
CA ILE A 115 2.38 -1.25 -5.84
C ILE A 115 2.07 -0.94 -7.29
N GLY A 116 1.11 -1.66 -7.85
CA GLY A 116 0.60 -1.45 -9.20
C GLY A 116 -0.08 -0.08 -9.36
N SER A 117 -0.33 0.32 -10.57
CA SER A 117 -1.03 1.57 -10.84
C SER A 117 -2.48 1.52 -10.39
N SER A 118 -3.01 2.67 -10.02
CA SER A 118 -4.43 2.89 -9.71
C SER A 118 -4.88 4.26 -10.22
N CYS A 119 -6.15 4.58 -10.03
CA CYS A 119 -6.72 5.87 -10.38
C CYS A 119 -7.32 6.54 -9.15
N SER A 120 -7.30 7.85 -9.09
CA SER A 120 -7.91 8.60 -7.97
C SER A 120 -9.41 8.84 -8.14
N ILE A 121 -9.94 8.62 -9.34
CA ILE A 121 -11.38 8.68 -9.68
C ILE A 121 -11.71 7.57 -10.69
N ALA A 122 -12.99 7.23 -10.85
CA ALA A 122 -13.46 6.19 -11.76
C ALA A 122 -13.08 6.46 -13.23
N ALA A 123 -13.39 7.65 -13.75
CA ALA A 123 -13.01 8.07 -15.11
C ALA A 123 -11.52 8.46 -15.16
N CYS A 124 -10.65 7.47 -15.22
CA CYS A 124 -9.21 7.64 -15.11
C CYS A 124 -8.57 8.38 -16.30
N GLY A 125 -8.32 9.66 -16.13
CA GLY A 125 -7.51 10.45 -17.06
C GLY A 125 -6.03 10.48 -16.66
N THR A 126 -5.19 11.01 -17.53
CA THR A 126 -3.74 11.12 -17.29
C THR A 126 -3.39 11.80 -15.97
N TYR A 127 -4.13 12.84 -15.59
CA TYR A 127 -3.90 13.56 -14.33
C TYR A 127 -4.30 12.74 -13.11
N ASN A 128 -5.32 11.89 -13.22
CA ASN A 128 -5.87 11.11 -12.12
C ASN A 128 -5.15 9.78 -11.90
N LYS A 129 -4.26 9.42 -12.81
CA LYS A 129 -3.51 8.18 -12.70
C LYS A 129 -2.41 8.30 -11.63
N ILE A 130 -2.39 7.31 -10.75
CA ILE A 130 -1.32 7.05 -9.79
C ILE A 130 -0.48 5.93 -10.42
N HIS A 131 0.75 6.24 -10.79
CA HIS A 131 1.63 5.28 -11.45
C HIS A 131 2.08 4.19 -10.47
N ALA A 132 2.42 3.02 -11.02
CA ALA A 132 3.08 1.98 -10.24
C ALA A 132 4.38 2.53 -9.64
N HIS A 133 4.68 2.12 -8.41
CA HIS A 133 5.84 2.59 -7.68
C HIS A 133 6.39 1.51 -6.76
N THR A 134 7.68 1.63 -6.47
CA THR A 134 8.40 0.67 -5.63
C THR A 134 9.05 1.38 -4.45
N ILE A 135 9.01 0.77 -3.28
CA ILE A 135 9.68 1.24 -2.06
C ILE A 135 10.69 0.20 -1.65
N PHE A 136 11.92 0.63 -1.42
CA PHE A 136 13.00 -0.23 -0.96
C PHE A 136 13.56 0.27 0.37
N ASP A 137 13.49 -0.59 1.40
CA ASP A 137 13.96 -0.29 2.75
C ASP A 137 15.06 -1.27 3.17
N LEU A 138 16.00 -0.80 3.99
CA LEU A 138 17.04 -1.60 4.62
C LEU A 138 17.01 -1.44 6.14
N ASN A 139 17.29 -2.53 6.84
CA ASN A 139 17.33 -2.60 8.30
C ASN A 139 18.53 -3.42 8.75
N LEU A 140 19.33 -2.87 9.63
CA LEU A 140 20.47 -3.56 10.26
C LEU A 140 20.38 -3.40 11.78
N ARG A 141 20.65 -4.48 12.51
CA ARG A 141 20.70 -4.50 13.96
C ARG A 141 21.91 -5.30 14.42
N LYS A 142 22.61 -4.80 15.40
CA LYS A 142 23.71 -5.47 16.08
C LYS A 142 23.43 -5.55 17.57
N ALA A 143 23.26 -6.76 18.11
CA ALA A 143 23.29 -7.00 19.53
C ALA A 143 24.73 -6.83 20.03
N LEU A 144 24.97 -5.92 20.95
CA LEU A 144 26.26 -5.68 21.59
C LEU A 144 26.45 -6.59 22.81
N ASN A 145 25.35 -6.83 23.53
CA ASN A 145 25.23 -7.77 24.66
C ASN A 145 23.73 -8.06 24.89
N ASP A 146 23.40 -8.80 25.94
CA ASP A 146 22.02 -9.21 26.26
C ASP A 146 21.08 -8.03 26.56
N ALA A 147 21.62 -6.87 26.92
CA ALA A 147 20.87 -5.69 27.28
C ALA A 147 20.89 -4.57 26.22
N MET A 148 21.81 -4.59 25.28
CA MET A 148 22.04 -3.45 24.38
C MET A 148 22.11 -3.85 22.90
N ASP A 149 21.36 -3.14 22.08
CA ASP A 149 21.34 -3.25 20.62
C ASP A 149 21.62 -1.89 19.96
N LEU A 150 22.35 -1.90 18.86
CA LEU A 150 22.43 -0.81 17.90
C LEU A 150 21.60 -1.15 16.68
N TYR A 151 20.96 -0.14 16.06
CA TYR A 151 20.23 -0.34 14.81
C TYR A 151 20.41 0.82 13.83
N VAL A 152 20.35 0.50 12.55
CA VAL A 152 20.34 1.44 11.43
C VAL A 152 19.18 1.05 10.52
N ILE A 153 18.33 2.03 10.17
CA ILE A 153 17.21 1.85 9.25
C ILE A 153 17.36 2.89 8.15
N VAL A 154 17.29 2.45 6.91
CA VAL A 154 17.20 3.33 5.74
C VAL A 154 15.87 3.06 5.05
N GLU A 155 14.95 4.02 5.14
CA GLU A 155 13.66 3.97 4.43
C GLU A 155 13.80 4.67 3.08
N ASN A 156 13.18 4.12 2.05
CA ASN A 156 13.25 4.61 0.67
C ASN A 156 14.70 4.80 0.20
N VAL A 157 15.44 3.70 0.11
CA VAL A 157 16.88 3.70 -0.24
C VAL A 157 17.15 4.32 -1.61
N THR A 158 16.23 4.12 -2.56
CA THR A 158 16.32 4.65 -3.93
C THR A 158 16.09 6.15 -4.01
N ASP A 159 15.44 6.74 -2.98
CA ASP A 159 15.05 8.15 -2.92
C ASP A 159 14.06 8.55 -4.02
N ASP A 160 13.17 7.62 -4.39
CA ASP A 160 12.14 7.87 -5.38
C ASP A 160 11.04 8.78 -4.80
N GLU A 161 10.57 9.72 -5.61
CA GLU A 161 9.57 10.71 -5.23
C GLU A 161 8.25 10.51 -5.98
N ASP A 162 7.84 9.27 -6.17
CA ASP A 162 6.61 8.93 -6.87
C ASP A 162 5.37 9.49 -6.17
N ILE A 163 4.36 9.87 -6.97
CA ILE A 163 3.07 10.27 -6.44
C ILE A 163 2.31 9.01 -6.02
N ILE A 164 2.02 8.89 -4.73
CA ILE A 164 1.34 7.73 -4.13
C ILE A 164 -0.14 8.00 -3.80
N SER A 165 -0.58 9.25 -3.86
CA SER A 165 -1.98 9.63 -3.63
C SER A 165 -2.28 10.99 -4.25
N ARG A 166 -3.54 11.17 -4.68
CA ARG A 166 -4.08 12.43 -5.21
C ARG A 166 -5.32 12.89 -4.44
N ALA A 167 -5.39 12.57 -3.16
CA ALA A 167 -6.44 13.03 -2.27
C ALA A 167 -5.87 13.95 -1.18
N PRO A 168 -6.59 15.01 -0.80
CA PRO A 168 -7.85 15.51 -1.35
C PRO A 168 -7.69 16.01 -2.79
N SER A 169 -8.79 16.22 -3.49
CA SER A 169 -8.96 16.34 -4.95
C SER A 169 -7.98 17.26 -5.71
N GLU A 170 -7.31 18.17 -5.04
CA GLU A 170 -6.39 19.15 -5.67
C GLU A 170 -4.93 18.94 -5.22
N GLY A 171 -4.66 17.97 -4.37
CA GLY A 171 -3.34 17.67 -3.84
C GLY A 171 -2.74 16.37 -4.38
N ALA A 172 -1.44 16.37 -4.61
CA ALA A 172 -0.68 15.16 -4.79
C ALA A 172 0.21 14.97 -3.57
N ARG A 173 0.32 13.72 -3.11
CA ARG A 173 1.24 13.34 -2.04
C ARG A 173 2.30 12.43 -2.63
N SER A 174 3.55 12.83 -2.46
CA SER A 174 4.69 12.00 -2.85
C SER A 174 4.99 10.95 -1.79
N GLN A 175 5.72 9.95 -2.23
CA GLN A 175 6.43 9.01 -1.38
C GLN A 175 7.32 9.77 -0.39
N LYS A 176 7.51 9.19 0.81
CA LYS A 176 8.41 9.74 1.81
C LYS A 176 9.85 9.77 1.25
N PRO A 177 10.61 10.86 1.38
CA PRO A 177 11.99 10.89 0.94
C PRO A 177 12.86 9.92 1.76
N ARG A 178 14.02 9.57 1.21
CA ARG A 178 14.98 8.71 1.90
C ARG A 178 15.25 9.21 3.32
N THR A 179 15.08 8.33 4.27
CA THR A 179 15.24 8.65 5.69
C THR A 179 16.20 7.68 6.34
N LEU A 180 17.27 8.20 6.93
CA LEU A 180 18.21 7.45 7.76
C LEU A 180 17.85 7.60 9.23
N LYS A 181 17.71 6.48 9.93
CA LYS A 181 17.53 6.42 11.39
C LYS A 181 18.64 5.57 11.99
N VAL A 182 19.26 6.09 13.03
CA VAL A 182 20.27 5.37 13.83
C VAL A 182 19.85 5.47 15.28
N GLY A 183 19.91 4.37 15.99
CA GLY A 183 19.54 4.38 17.39
C GLY A 183 20.10 3.18 18.16
N PHE A 184 19.83 3.19 19.45
CA PHE A 184 20.14 2.06 20.33
C PHE A 184 18.93 1.76 21.23
N SER A 185 18.81 0.51 21.65
CA SER A 185 17.87 0.09 22.68
C SER A 185 18.63 -0.49 23.86
N TYR A 186 18.11 -0.25 25.06
CA TYR A 186 18.66 -0.78 26.32
C TYR A 186 17.52 -1.37 27.15
N LYS A 187 17.74 -2.60 27.65
CA LYS A 187 16.81 -3.29 28.56
C LYS A 187 17.34 -3.15 29.99
N PHE A 188 16.51 -2.66 30.88
CA PHE A 188 16.80 -2.54 32.31
C PHE A 188 16.50 -3.85 33.03
#